data_f3b7c69ebedb50a78838fce218aed10b
#
_entry.id   f3b7c69ebedb50a78838fce218aed10b
#
_cell.length_a   1.000
_cell.length_b   1.000
_cell.length_c   1.000
_cell.angle_alpha   90.00
_cell.angle_beta   90.00
_cell.angle_gamma   90.00
#
_symmetry.space_group_name_H-M   'P 1'
#
loop_
_entity.id
_entity.type
_entity.pdbx_description
1 polymer ?
#
loop_
_entity_poly.entity_id
_entity_poly.type
_entity_poly.pdbx_seq_one_letter_code
_entity_poly.pdbx_strand_id
1 'polypeptide(L)'
;CAAPRAVWREFPLELEGDEIRIGAITARSRSLGRNLKDCTGALLFAATLGSQVDIMLHRYGKLQMSKAVVFQAVSVAFLEEFCDEKNRELKEEYQKQGRYLRPRFSPGYGDFSLECQRQLVPALDLGRRIGVTLTDSLLMAPSKSITAVIGISDIPVSCRIQGCEICQKKDCAYPVSYTHLTLPTNSRV
;
A
#
# COMPACT_ATOMS: atom_id res chain seq x y z
N CYS A 1 11.87 -16.88 -7.45
CA CYS A 1 12.84 -15.92 -6.89
C CYS A 1 12.20 -14.90 -5.92
N ALA A 2 10.88 -14.68 -5.98
CA ALA A 2 10.21 -13.85 -4.97
C ALA A 2 10.19 -14.55 -3.61
N ALA A 3 10.42 -13.76 -2.56
CA ALA A 3 10.30 -14.17 -1.16
C ALA A 3 9.40 -13.16 -0.44
N PRO A 4 8.07 -13.23 -0.66
CA PRO A 4 7.15 -12.23 -0.14
C PRO A 4 7.12 -12.27 1.40
N ARG A 5 7.21 -11.08 2.00
CA ARG A 5 7.14 -10.87 3.46
C ARG A 5 6.26 -9.67 3.73
N ALA A 6 5.46 -9.75 4.78
CA ALA A 6 4.68 -8.62 5.25
C ALA A 6 4.87 -8.45 6.76
N VAL A 7 4.66 -7.23 7.21
CA VAL A 7 4.69 -6.86 8.62
C VAL A 7 3.66 -5.78 8.87
N TRP A 8 3.04 -5.85 10.03
CA TRP A 8 2.11 -4.82 10.49
C TRP A 8 2.21 -4.65 11.99
N ARG A 9 1.75 -3.51 12.45
CA ARG A 9 1.65 -3.17 13.87
C ARG A 9 0.54 -2.16 14.08
N GLU A 10 -0.24 -2.37 15.13
CA GLU A 10 -1.29 -1.45 15.57
C GLU A 10 -0.71 -0.32 16.43
N PHE A 11 -1.27 0.88 16.24
CA PHE A 11 -0.93 2.08 16.99
C PHE A 11 -2.19 2.86 17.34
N PRO A 12 -2.17 3.62 18.45
CA PRO A 12 -3.23 4.57 18.75
C PRO A 12 -3.30 5.65 17.67
N LEU A 13 -4.50 6.11 17.37
CA LEU A 13 -4.80 7.14 16.38
C LEU A 13 -5.42 8.35 17.05
N GLU A 14 -4.90 9.54 16.76
CA GLU A 14 -5.47 10.82 17.12
C GLU A 14 -5.66 11.66 15.85
N LEU A 15 -6.85 12.26 15.71
CA LEU A 15 -7.21 13.09 14.55
C LEU A 15 -7.63 14.47 15.04
N GLU A 16 -6.89 15.51 14.66
CA GLU A 16 -7.20 16.91 14.96
C GLU A 16 -7.26 17.71 13.64
N GLY A 17 -8.45 17.77 13.03
CA GLY A 17 -8.61 18.40 11.71
C GLY A 17 -7.82 17.66 10.62
N ASP A 18 -6.82 18.33 10.04
CA ASP A 18 -5.94 17.75 9.02
C ASP A 18 -4.68 17.08 9.63
N GLU A 19 -4.45 17.24 10.93
CA GLU A 19 -3.32 16.63 11.64
C GLU A 19 -3.67 15.23 12.12
N ILE A 20 -2.78 14.30 11.85
CA ILE A 20 -2.94 12.88 12.12
C ILE A 20 -1.74 12.42 12.93
N ARG A 21 -1.99 11.81 14.08
CA ARG A 21 -0.97 11.16 14.90
C ARG A 21 -1.25 9.67 14.99
N ILE A 22 -0.28 8.85 14.60
CA ILE A 22 -0.34 7.39 14.67
C ILE A 22 0.85 6.94 15.52
N GLY A 23 0.62 6.76 16.81
CA GLY A 23 1.69 6.58 17.78
C GLY A 23 2.67 7.76 17.78
N ALA A 24 3.93 7.54 17.40
CA ALA A 24 4.94 8.60 17.29
C ALA A 24 5.01 9.25 15.89
N ILE A 25 4.20 8.79 14.94
CA ILE A 25 4.17 9.33 13.58
C ILE A 25 3.22 10.50 13.53
N THR A 26 3.66 11.60 12.93
CA THR A 26 2.82 12.77 12.64
C THR A 26 2.73 13.01 11.14
N ALA A 27 1.52 13.26 10.67
CA ALA A 27 1.26 13.56 9.26
C ALA A 27 0.20 14.66 9.14
N ARG A 28 0.22 15.39 8.05
CA ARG A 28 -0.84 16.32 7.69
C ARG A 28 -1.40 15.94 6.34
N SER A 29 -2.65 15.50 6.30
CA SER A 29 -3.29 15.04 5.07
C SER A 29 -4.82 14.99 5.23
N ARG A 30 -5.51 15.72 4.38
CA ARG A 30 -6.98 15.68 4.31
C ARG A 30 -7.48 14.36 3.75
N SER A 31 -6.76 13.81 2.79
CA SER A 31 -7.15 12.55 2.13
C SER A 31 -7.02 11.37 3.08
N LEU A 32 -5.92 11.29 3.82
CA LEU A 32 -5.74 10.27 4.86
C LEU A 32 -6.72 10.49 6.01
N GLY A 33 -6.93 11.74 6.47
CA GLY A 33 -7.89 12.07 7.52
C GLY A 33 -9.32 11.62 7.16
N ARG A 34 -9.74 11.79 5.91
CA ARG A 34 -11.03 11.26 5.42
C ARG A 34 -11.09 9.73 5.43
N ASN A 35 -10.00 9.06 5.06
CA ASN A 35 -9.91 7.61 5.11
C ASN A 35 -9.98 7.08 6.55
N LEU A 36 -9.35 7.80 7.49
CA LEU A 36 -9.30 7.44 8.90
C LEU A 36 -10.48 7.98 9.74
N LYS A 37 -11.42 8.65 9.12
CA LYS A 37 -12.60 9.19 9.84
C LYS A 37 -13.33 8.06 10.56
N ASP A 38 -13.73 8.32 11.82
CA ASP A 38 -14.41 7.38 12.70
C ASP A 38 -13.59 6.11 13.03
N CYS A 39 -12.26 6.18 12.88
CA CYS A 39 -11.35 5.15 13.31
C CYS A 39 -10.84 5.41 14.73
N THR A 40 -10.68 4.35 15.51
CA THR A 40 -10.18 4.38 16.91
C THR A 40 -8.70 4.01 16.99
N GLY A 41 -8.14 3.44 15.92
CA GLY A 41 -6.75 3.05 15.80
C GLY A 41 -6.29 2.97 14.35
N ALA A 42 -5.02 2.71 14.16
CA ALA A 42 -4.45 2.49 12.84
C ALA A 42 -3.41 1.37 12.84
N LEU A 43 -3.43 0.56 11.80
CA LEU A 43 -2.37 -0.37 11.45
C LEU A 43 -1.38 0.32 10.52
N LEU A 44 -0.12 0.28 10.86
CA LEU A 44 0.95 0.46 9.89
C LEU A 44 1.22 -0.89 9.25
N PHE A 45 1.27 -0.92 7.93
CA PHE A 45 1.48 -2.12 7.14
C PHE A 45 2.64 -1.94 6.17
N ALA A 46 3.44 -2.98 5.97
CA ALA A 46 4.44 -3.01 4.92
C ALA A 46 4.59 -4.42 4.34
N ALA A 47 4.91 -4.48 3.06
CA ALA A 47 5.20 -5.74 2.37
C ALA A 47 6.32 -5.57 1.36
N THR A 48 7.01 -6.67 1.03
CA THR A 48 8.08 -6.73 0.04
C THR A 48 8.12 -8.08 -0.66
N LEU A 49 8.58 -8.12 -1.90
CA LEU A 49 8.92 -9.37 -2.61
C LEU A 49 10.37 -9.81 -2.40
N GLY A 50 11.18 -9.01 -1.70
CA GLY A 50 12.57 -9.29 -1.44
C GLY A 50 13.52 -8.89 -2.58
N SER A 51 14.82 -8.84 -2.26
CA SER A 51 15.87 -8.32 -3.14
C SER A 51 16.14 -9.15 -4.39
N GLN A 52 15.79 -10.45 -4.38
CA GLN A 52 16.02 -11.32 -5.55
C GLN A 52 15.22 -10.87 -6.78
N VAL A 53 14.05 -10.25 -6.58
CA VAL A 53 13.27 -9.67 -7.67
C VAL A 53 14.02 -8.52 -8.35
N ASP A 54 14.65 -7.64 -7.56
CA ASP A 54 15.45 -6.52 -8.09
C ASP A 54 16.68 -7.01 -8.84
N ILE A 55 17.36 -8.04 -8.33
CA ILE A 55 18.50 -8.67 -9.00
C ILE A 55 18.09 -9.22 -10.37
N MET A 56 16.95 -9.92 -10.43
CA MET A 56 16.43 -10.46 -11.70
C MET A 56 16.00 -9.36 -12.67
N LEU A 57 15.35 -8.30 -12.17
CA LEU A 57 14.99 -7.13 -12.99
C LEU A 57 16.23 -6.48 -13.59
N HIS A 58 17.28 -6.27 -12.79
CA HIS A 58 18.53 -5.70 -13.26
C HIS A 58 19.21 -6.60 -14.30
N ARG A 59 19.23 -7.91 -14.08
CA ARG A 59 19.78 -8.88 -15.02
C ARG A 59 19.05 -8.87 -16.36
N TYR A 60 17.71 -8.92 -16.35
CA TYR A 60 16.92 -8.88 -17.58
C TYR A 60 17.03 -7.51 -18.28
N GLY A 61 17.12 -6.42 -17.52
CA GLY A 61 17.32 -5.09 -18.09
C GLY A 61 18.60 -4.96 -18.93
N LYS A 62 19.65 -5.73 -18.56
CA LYS A 62 20.92 -5.76 -19.33
C LYS A 62 20.91 -6.73 -20.50
N LEU A 63 20.22 -7.85 -20.38
CA LEU A 63 20.33 -8.96 -21.32
C LEU A 63 19.13 -9.08 -22.27
N GLN A 64 17.92 -8.79 -21.80
CA GLN A 64 16.67 -9.06 -22.50
C GLN A 64 15.58 -8.05 -22.08
N MET A 65 15.60 -6.86 -22.66
CA MET A 65 14.71 -5.76 -22.28
C MET A 65 13.22 -6.14 -22.29
N SER A 66 12.75 -6.91 -23.29
CA SER A 66 11.36 -7.36 -23.35
C SER A 66 10.97 -8.22 -22.15
N LYS A 67 11.86 -9.10 -21.68
CA LYS A 67 11.62 -9.87 -20.46
C LYS A 67 11.64 -9.00 -19.21
N ALA A 68 12.47 -7.97 -19.17
CA ALA A 68 12.49 -7.03 -18.05
C ALA A 68 11.15 -6.32 -17.88
N VAL A 69 10.54 -5.86 -18.98
CA VAL A 69 9.22 -5.20 -18.97
C VAL A 69 8.13 -6.14 -18.44
N VAL A 70 8.08 -7.36 -18.98
CA VAL A 70 7.10 -8.36 -18.53
C VAL A 70 7.32 -8.73 -17.06
N PHE A 71 8.57 -8.97 -16.66
CA PHE A 71 8.91 -9.33 -15.29
C PHE A 71 8.60 -8.20 -14.30
N GLN A 72 8.82 -6.94 -14.70
CA GLN A 72 8.43 -5.77 -13.95
C GLN A 72 6.91 -5.74 -13.70
N ALA A 73 6.11 -5.91 -14.76
CA ALA A 73 4.65 -5.89 -14.66
C ALA A 73 4.11 -7.02 -13.77
N VAL A 74 4.62 -8.24 -13.99
CA VAL A 74 4.26 -9.42 -13.18
C VAL A 74 4.65 -9.22 -11.71
N SER A 75 5.81 -8.65 -11.43
CA SER A 75 6.26 -8.40 -10.06
C SER A 75 5.38 -7.37 -9.34
N VAL A 76 4.90 -6.34 -10.04
CA VAL A 76 3.96 -5.37 -9.47
C VAL A 76 2.63 -6.04 -9.16
N ALA A 77 2.04 -6.76 -10.13
CA ALA A 77 0.78 -7.46 -9.95
C ALA A 77 0.86 -8.48 -8.79
N PHE A 78 1.98 -9.19 -8.69
CA PHE A 78 2.20 -10.16 -7.62
C PHE A 78 2.31 -9.49 -6.24
N LEU A 79 2.97 -8.34 -6.14
CA LEU A 79 3.04 -7.58 -4.89
C LEU A 79 1.65 -7.11 -4.45
N GLU A 80 0.86 -6.57 -5.38
CA GLU A 80 -0.50 -6.11 -5.09
C GLU A 80 -1.40 -7.27 -4.63
N GLU A 81 -1.39 -8.40 -5.35
CA GLU A 81 -2.17 -9.59 -4.96
C GLU A 81 -1.75 -10.11 -3.58
N PHE A 82 -0.45 -10.17 -3.30
CA PHE A 82 0.06 -10.56 -1.98
C PHE A 82 -0.43 -9.61 -0.88
N CYS A 83 -0.42 -8.30 -1.15
CA CYS A 83 -0.94 -7.30 -0.21
C CYS A 83 -2.45 -7.43 0.00
N ASP A 84 -3.21 -7.73 -1.07
CA ASP A 84 -4.66 -7.91 -0.99
C ASP A 84 -5.04 -9.17 -0.22
N GLU A 85 -4.29 -10.26 -0.40
CA GLU A 85 -4.44 -11.49 0.38
C GLU A 85 -4.20 -11.22 1.88
N LYS A 86 -3.09 -10.57 2.22
CA LYS A 86 -2.79 -10.21 3.62
C LYS A 86 -3.81 -9.25 4.21
N ASN A 87 -4.30 -8.31 3.41
CA ASN A 87 -5.34 -7.39 3.86
C ASN A 87 -6.69 -8.12 4.10
N ARG A 88 -7.00 -9.14 3.33
CA ARG A 88 -8.18 -10.01 3.52
C ARG A 88 -8.07 -10.81 4.81
N GLU A 89 -6.92 -11.47 5.03
CA GLU A 89 -6.64 -12.20 6.28
C GLU A 89 -6.79 -11.29 7.50
N LEU A 90 -6.19 -10.09 7.46
CA LEU A 90 -6.30 -9.10 8.54
C LEU A 90 -7.73 -8.64 8.77
N LYS A 91 -8.49 -8.37 7.71
CA LYS A 91 -9.91 -7.99 7.84
C LYS A 91 -10.72 -9.07 8.56
N GLU A 92 -10.51 -10.33 8.19
CA GLU A 92 -11.20 -11.46 8.83
C GLU A 92 -10.82 -11.60 10.32
N GLU A 93 -9.54 -11.42 10.65
CA GLU A 93 -9.04 -11.47 12.02
C GLU A 93 -9.66 -10.36 12.89
N TYR A 94 -9.63 -9.12 12.39
CA TYR A 94 -10.19 -7.97 13.10
C TYR A 94 -11.72 -8.03 13.20
N GLN A 95 -12.39 -8.53 12.18
CA GLN A 95 -13.83 -8.69 12.17
C GLN A 95 -14.32 -9.68 13.25
N LYS A 96 -13.56 -10.75 13.53
CA LYS A 96 -13.84 -11.67 14.64
C LYS A 96 -13.78 -11.00 16.00
N GLN A 97 -13.07 -9.87 16.10
CA GLN A 97 -12.95 -9.05 17.31
C GLN A 97 -13.98 -7.89 17.34
N GLY A 98 -14.89 -7.82 16.36
CA GLY A 98 -15.86 -6.73 16.22
C GLY A 98 -15.24 -5.43 15.69
N ARG A 99 -14.03 -5.50 15.10
CA ARG A 99 -13.29 -4.34 14.58
C ARG A 99 -13.20 -4.43 13.05
N TYR A 100 -13.21 -3.28 12.38
CA TYR A 100 -13.31 -3.21 10.92
C TYR A 100 -12.15 -2.41 10.34
N LEU A 101 -11.48 -2.96 9.31
CA LEU A 101 -10.35 -2.33 8.68
C LEU A 101 -10.78 -1.49 7.47
N ARG A 102 -10.25 -0.26 7.39
CA ARG A 102 -10.38 0.63 6.24
C ARG A 102 -9.48 0.16 5.09
N PRO A 103 -9.71 0.65 3.86
CA PRO A 103 -8.77 0.45 2.77
C PRO A 103 -7.37 0.96 3.09
N ARG A 104 -6.35 0.30 2.55
CA ARG A 104 -4.95 0.73 2.62
C ARG A 104 -4.79 2.12 2.01
N PHE A 105 -4.03 2.98 2.69
CA PHE A 105 -3.68 4.31 2.21
C PHE A 105 -2.17 4.52 2.34
N SER A 106 -1.48 4.68 1.20
CA SER A 106 -0.01 4.72 1.15
C SER A 106 0.52 6.15 1.07
N PRO A 107 1.70 6.45 1.64
CA PRO A 107 2.40 7.70 1.36
C PRO A 107 2.59 7.91 -0.14
N GLY A 108 2.41 9.14 -0.61
CA GLY A 108 2.43 9.50 -2.02
C GLY A 108 1.04 9.52 -2.68
N TYR A 109 -0.01 9.01 -2.04
CA TYR A 109 -1.38 9.14 -2.53
C TYR A 109 -2.03 10.44 -2.04
N GLY A 110 -2.76 11.10 -2.95
CA GLY A 110 -3.44 12.36 -2.65
C GLY A 110 -2.46 13.42 -2.13
N ASP A 111 -2.73 13.91 -0.93
CA ASP A 111 -1.90 14.87 -0.19
C ASP A 111 -1.12 14.24 0.98
N PHE A 112 -1.09 12.89 1.06
CA PHE A 112 -0.31 12.18 2.07
C PHE A 112 1.16 12.13 1.65
N SER A 113 2.00 12.93 2.31
CA SER A 113 3.39 13.14 1.94
C SER A 113 4.20 11.85 1.94
N LEU A 114 5.04 11.68 0.91
CA LEU A 114 6.01 10.58 0.83
C LEU A 114 7.07 10.65 1.95
N GLU A 115 7.35 11.86 2.49
CA GLU A 115 8.26 12.07 3.62
C GLU A 115 7.86 11.26 4.88
N CYS A 116 6.57 10.93 5.03
CA CYS A 116 6.10 10.11 6.15
C CYS A 116 6.73 8.71 6.16
N GLN A 117 7.30 8.25 5.05
CA GLN A 117 8.07 6.99 5.02
C GLN A 117 9.26 7.00 5.97
N ARG A 118 9.89 8.17 6.20
CA ARG A 118 11.00 8.31 7.16
C ARG A 118 10.59 7.95 8.59
N GLN A 119 9.31 8.08 8.90
CA GLN A 119 8.75 7.71 10.20
C GLN A 119 8.17 6.29 10.21
N LEU A 120 7.53 5.86 9.10
CA LEU A 120 6.93 4.53 8.95
C LEU A 120 7.97 3.40 8.99
N VAL A 121 9.08 3.57 8.26
CA VAL A 121 10.14 2.55 8.15
C VAL A 121 10.73 2.18 9.51
N PRO A 122 11.18 3.13 10.35
CA PRO A 122 11.68 2.80 11.69
C PRO A 122 10.56 2.35 12.66
N ALA A 123 9.33 2.90 12.57
CA ALA A 123 8.24 2.50 13.45
C ALA A 123 7.88 1.02 13.33
N LEU A 124 8.04 0.45 12.14
CA LEU A 124 7.85 -0.98 11.86
C LEU A 124 9.14 -1.81 11.93
N ASP A 125 10.30 -1.17 12.15
CA ASP A 125 11.64 -1.82 12.12
C ASP A 125 11.83 -2.66 10.83
N LEU A 126 11.50 -2.04 9.67
CA LEU A 126 11.40 -2.76 8.40
C LEU A 126 12.72 -3.39 7.97
N GLY A 127 13.86 -2.74 8.29
CA GLY A 127 15.19 -3.26 7.97
C GLY A 127 15.45 -4.62 8.60
N ARG A 128 15.12 -4.78 9.87
CA ARG A 128 15.35 -6.04 10.62
C ARG A 128 14.28 -7.08 10.33
N ARG A 129 13.01 -6.66 10.21
CA ARG A 129 11.88 -7.58 10.10
C ARG A 129 11.70 -8.16 8.72
N ILE A 130 11.80 -7.33 7.66
CA ILE A 130 11.55 -7.76 6.29
C ILE A 130 12.65 -7.34 5.29
N GLY A 131 13.73 -6.70 5.75
CA GLY A 131 14.86 -6.31 4.92
C GLY A 131 14.57 -5.14 3.98
N VAL A 132 13.65 -4.24 4.36
CA VAL A 132 13.32 -3.03 3.60
C VAL A 132 13.99 -1.83 4.23
N THR A 133 14.70 -1.07 3.42
CA THR A 133 15.36 0.19 3.79
C THR A 133 14.83 1.33 2.93
N LEU A 134 15.07 2.56 3.36
CA LEU A 134 14.70 3.76 2.64
C LEU A 134 15.98 4.49 2.21
N THR A 135 16.04 4.90 0.94
CA THR A 135 17.11 5.76 0.42
C THR A 135 16.86 7.23 0.81
N ASP A 136 17.87 8.09 0.65
CA ASP A 136 17.72 9.53 0.89
C ASP A 136 16.66 10.18 -0.03
N SER A 137 16.47 9.61 -1.22
CA SER A 137 15.45 10.00 -2.19
C SER A 137 14.06 9.39 -1.92
N LEU A 138 13.84 8.80 -0.75
CA LEU A 138 12.58 8.17 -0.34
C LEU A 138 12.16 6.94 -1.17
N LEU A 139 13.08 6.31 -1.86
CA LEU A 139 12.84 5.05 -2.54
C LEU A 139 13.08 3.88 -1.60
N MET A 140 12.17 2.92 -1.60
CA MET A 140 12.36 1.67 -0.85
C MET A 140 13.30 0.71 -1.59
N ALA A 141 14.16 0.07 -0.85
CA ALA A 141 14.98 -1.05 -1.30
C ALA A 141 14.72 -2.28 -0.41
N PRO A 142 14.23 -3.39 -0.96
CA PRO A 142 13.96 -3.70 -2.37
C PRO A 142 12.87 -2.83 -3.03
N SER A 143 12.95 -2.64 -4.36
CA SER A 143 12.05 -1.75 -5.11
C SER A 143 10.60 -2.25 -5.15
N LYS A 144 10.40 -3.56 -5.03
CA LYS A 144 9.08 -4.18 -4.94
C LYS A 144 8.66 -4.29 -3.48
N SER A 145 8.43 -3.12 -2.90
CA SER A 145 7.98 -2.96 -1.51
C SER A 145 6.88 -1.90 -1.43
N ILE A 146 6.02 -2.02 -0.44
CA ILE A 146 4.92 -1.08 -0.18
C ILE A 146 4.83 -0.81 1.32
N THR A 147 4.43 0.41 1.66
CA THR A 147 4.01 0.81 3.00
C THR A 147 2.62 1.41 2.95
N ALA A 148 1.81 1.19 3.96
CA ALA A 148 0.47 1.75 4.03
C ALA A 148 0.01 1.98 5.47
N VAL A 149 -0.98 2.85 5.62
CA VAL A 149 -1.79 3.03 6.82
C VAL A 149 -3.15 2.41 6.56
N ILE A 150 -3.69 1.69 7.54
CA ILE A 150 -5.01 1.05 7.50
C ILE A 150 -5.75 1.48 8.76
N GLY A 151 -6.85 2.20 8.62
CA GLY A 151 -7.66 2.59 9.77
C GLY A 151 -8.39 1.41 10.40
N ILE A 152 -8.57 1.46 11.72
CA ILE A 152 -9.32 0.48 12.50
C ILE A 152 -10.53 1.20 13.10
N SER A 153 -11.73 0.69 12.84
CA SER A 153 -13.00 1.24 13.31
C SER A 153 -13.80 0.18 14.06
N ASP A 154 -14.53 0.60 15.10
CA ASP A 154 -15.46 -0.25 15.83
C ASP A 154 -16.85 -0.30 15.16
N ILE A 155 -17.04 0.50 14.10
CA ILE A 155 -18.30 0.58 13.35
C ILE A 155 -18.13 -0.11 12.01
N PRO A 156 -19.01 -1.07 11.63
CA PRO A 156 -18.97 -1.67 10.33
C PRO A 156 -19.25 -0.59 9.26
N VAL A 157 -18.26 -0.30 8.45
CA VAL A 157 -18.41 0.65 7.35
C VAL A 157 -18.40 -0.12 6.04
N SER A 158 -19.51 -0.01 5.31
CA SER A 158 -19.55 -0.42 3.92
C SER A 158 -18.73 0.56 3.08
N CYS A 159 -17.43 0.38 3.02
CA CYS A 159 -16.59 1.09 2.05
C CYS A 159 -16.97 0.59 0.64
N ARG A 160 -17.99 1.20 0.05
CA ARG A 160 -18.38 0.97 -1.36
C ARG A 160 -17.52 1.73 -2.35
N ILE A 161 -16.65 2.62 -1.85
CA ILE A 161 -15.90 3.54 -2.70
C ILE A 161 -14.43 3.11 -2.63
N GLN A 162 -13.93 2.55 -3.73
CA GLN A 162 -12.53 2.15 -3.89
C GLN A 162 -11.84 3.04 -4.93
N GLY A 163 -10.64 3.53 -4.61
CA GLY A 163 -9.74 4.12 -5.59
C GLY A 163 -10.16 5.48 -6.15
N CYS A 164 -10.23 5.57 -7.47
CA CYS A 164 -10.39 6.83 -8.20
C CYS A 164 -11.73 7.54 -8.01
N GLU A 165 -12.75 6.87 -7.53
CA GLU A 165 -14.09 7.44 -7.32
C GLU A 165 -14.11 8.56 -6.26
N ILE A 166 -13.13 8.55 -5.36
CA ILE A 166 -12.97 9.59 -4.33
C ILE A 166 -11.89 10.61 -4.71
N CYS A 167 -11.12 10.33 -5.75
CA CYS A 167 -10.00 11.17 -6.15
C CYS A 167 -10.52 12.42 -6.86
N GLN A 168 -10.17 13.60 -6.35
CA GLN A 168 -10.55 14.89 -6.96
C GLN A 168 -9.68 15.27 -8.17
N LYS A 169 -8.69 14.45 -8.53
CA LYS A 169 -7.77 14.71 -9.61
C LYS A 169 -8.45 14.40 -10.96
N LYS A 170 -8.90 15.43 -11.67
CA LYS A 170 -9.58 15.28 -12.96
C LYS A 170 -8.67 14.83 -14.10
N ASP A 171 -7.38 15.19 -14.03
CA ASP A 171 -6.37 14.89 -15.05
C ASP A 171 -5.29 13.95 -14.47
N CYS A 172 -5.69 12.75 -14.06
CA CYS A 172 -4.74 11.75 -13.57
C CYS A 172 -4.13 10.98 -14.75
N ALA A 173 -2.81 11.00 -14.87
CA ALA A 173 -2.08 10.24 -15.89
C ALA A 173 -2.19 8.71 -15.68
N TYR A 174 -2.59 8.25 -14.48
CA TYR A 174 -2.71 6.84 -14.11
C TYR A 174 -4.00 6.56 -13.33
N PRO A 175 -5.19 6.64 -13.96
CA PRO A 175 -6.43 6.32 -13.28
C PRO A 175 -6.53 4.81 -13.02
N VAL A 176 -6.68 4.41 -11.76
CA VAL A 176 -6.77 3.00 -11.33
C VAL A 176 -8.10 2.35 -11.72
N SER A 177 -9.10 3.13 -12.15
CA SER A 177 -10.41 2.62 -12.60
C SER A 177 -10.39 1.74 -13.85
N TYR A 178 -9.24 1.64 -14.55
CA TYR A 178 -9.09 0.81 -15.75
C TYR A 178 -8.65 -0.64 -15.47
N THR A 179 -8.44 -1.04 -14.22
CA THR A 179 -8.05 -2.43 -13.91
C THR A 179 -9.17 -3.45 -14.09
N HIS A 180 -10.40 -3.01 -14.41
CA HIS A 180 -11.51 -3.87 -14.81
C HIS A 180 -11.87 -3.76 -16.29
N LEU A 181 -10.88 -3.52 -17.14
CA LEU A 181 -11.07 -3.76 -18.56
C LEU A 181 -11.26 -5.26 -18.78
N THR A 182 -12.49 -5.70 -18.82
CA THR A 182 -12.85 -6.90 -19.57
C THR A 182 -12.27 -6.71 -20.97
N LEU A 183 -11.32 -7.54 -21.36
CA LEU A 183 -10.86 -7.63 -22.74
C LEU A 183 -12.11 -7.73 -23.61
N PRO A 184 -12.26 -6.91 -24.66
CA PRO A 184 -13.38 -7.06 -25.59
C PRO A 184 -13.28 -8.46 -26.17
N THR A 185 -14.23 -9.32 -25.82
CA THR A 185 -14.41 -10.59 -26.49
C THR A 185 -14.78 -10.28 -27.93
N ASN A 186 -13.80 -10.38 -28.82
CA ASN A 186 -14.03 -10.29 -30.24
C ASN A 186 -14.77 -11.56 -30.69
N SER A 187 -16.08 -11.60 -30.50
CA SER A 187 -16.95 -12.55 -31.18
C SER A 187 -17.20 -12.03 -32.59
N ARG A 188 -16.33 -12.38 -33.51
CA ARG A 188 -16.66 -12.43 -34.93
C ARG A 188 -16.56 -13.90 -35.37
N VAL A 189 -17.71 -14.50 -35.55
CA VAL A 189 -17.94 -15.55 -36.52
C VAL A 189 -17.99 -14.91 -37.89
#